data_75b5072cc2b8378877bd2abcfb6d66e4
#
_entry.id   75b5072cc2b8378877bd2abcfb6d66e4
#
_cell.length_a   1.000
_cell.length_b   1.000
_cell.length_c   1.000
_cell.angle_alpha   90.00
_cell.angle_beta   90.00
_cell.angle_gamma   90.00
#
_symmetry.space_group_name_H-M   'P 1'
#
loop_
_entity.id
_entity.type
_entity.pdbx_description
1 polymer ?
#
loop_
_entity_poly.entity_id
_entity_poly.type
_entity_poly.pdbx_seq_one_letter_code
_entity_poly.pdbx_strand_id
1 'polypeptide(L)'
;MQFQVQGHSTYCYTGGRPFDPQKPTALFIHGVLNDHSVWILQSRYLAHHGWNVLAVDLPGHGRSAGEPPASVEQAADFLAELMQAAGLAEAALIGHSWGSLIALEAASRLKDRISHAALVGTAFPMRVSAALLDAAQNEPLKAIAMINQFSRSTLAPPPSVLGPGTWVDGASIALNKRILAGNRQFNLLHRGFVACDRYDRGLAAIEELTCPLLFVLGQVDQMTPLKAAQGLIEQARARGQSVQVVSVPVGHHEMAEAPEATLAALRGFLST
;
A
#
# COMPACT_ATOMS: atom_id res chain seq x y z
N MET A 1 -3.37 17.26 -5.12
CA MET A 1 -4.70 17.44 -5.70
C MET A 1 -5.74 17.03 -4.67
N GLN A 2 -6.95 17.58 -4.72
CA GLN A 2 -8.01 17.21 -3.77
C GLN A 2 -9.27 16.81 -4.54
N PHE A 3 -9.95 15.78 -4.04
CA PHE A 3 -11.23 15.28 -4.56
C PHE A 3 -12.27 15.28 -3.45
N GLN A 4 -13.56 15.31 -3.82
CA GLN A 4 -14.65 15.06 -2.87
C GLN A 4 -15.08 13.61 -3.02
N VAL A 5 -14.85 12.80 -1.98
CA VAL A 5 -15.20 11.38 -1.93
C VAL A 5 -15.99 11.14 -0.66
N GLN A 6 -17.16 10.52 -0.76
CA GLN A 6 -18.06 10.26 0.39
C GLN A 6 -18.39 11.53 1.21
N GLY A 7 -18.46 12.69 0.53
CA GLY A 7 -18.72 13.97 1.19
C GLY A 7 -17.53 14.58 1.92
N HIS A 8 -16.34 14.02 1.82
CA HIS A 8 -15.13 14.48 2.49
C HIS A 8 -14.02 14.82 1.51
N SER A 9 -13.13 15.75 1.92
CA SER A 9 -11.95 16.10 1.14
C SER A 9 -10.91 14.98 1.21
N THR A 10 -10.54 14.44 0.05
CA THR A 10 -9.51 13.41 -0.13
C THR A 10 -8.31 14.01 -0.84
N TYR A 11 -7.15 13.88 -0.23
CA TYR A 11 -5.88 14.33 -0.80
C TYR A 11 -5.19 13.21 -1.57
N CYS A 12 -4.70 13.55 -2.78
CA CYS A 12 -3.80 12.71 -3.57
C CYS A 12 -2.57 13.51 -3.99
N TYR A 13 -1.39 12.96 -3.73
CA TYR A 13 -0.15 13.48 -4.28
C TYR A 13 0.02 13.04 -5.73
N THR A 14 0.36 13.96 -6.62
CA THR A 14 0.41 13.73 -8.07
C THR A 14 1.82 13.52 -8.63
N GLY A 15 2.77 13.16 -7.77
CA GLY A 15 4.17 13.02 -8.19
C GLY A 15 4.84 14.36 -8.56
N GLY A 16 4.20 15.50 -8.23
CA GLY A 16 4.71 16.85 -8.56
C GLY A 16 4.42 17.28 -10.01
N ARG A 17 3.51 16.61 -10.71
CA ARG A 17 3.04 16.96 -12.06
C ARG A 17 1.54 17.24 -12.06
N PRO A 18 1.07 18.14 -12.96
CA PRO A 18 -0.36 18.28 -13.21
C PRO A 18 -0.96 16.96 -13.72
N PHE A 19 -2.22 16.73 -13.38
CA PHE A 19 -3.00 15.62 -13.91
C PHE A 19 -3.31 15.88 -15.40
N ASP A 20 -3.12 14.87 -16.25
CA ASP A 20 -3.35 14.91 -17.69
C ASP A 20 -4.29 13.74 -18.08
N PRO A 21 -5.54 13.99 -18.47
CA PRO A 21 -6.52 12.92 -18.74
C PRO A 21 -6.14 11.99 -19.91
N GLN A 22 -5.12 12.34 -20.68
CA GLN A 22 -4.63 11.51 -21.80
C GLN A 22 -3.63 10.43 -21.37
N LYS A 23 -3.16 10.46 -20.12
CA LYS A 23 -2.15 9.53 -19.61
C LYS A 23 -2.77 8.40 -18.80
N PRO A 24 -2.18 7.19 -18.84
CA PRO A 24 -2.57 6.13 -17.91
C PRO A 24 -2.32 6.57 -16.47
N THR A 25 -3.13 6.09 -15.54
CA THR A 25 -3.07 6.50 -14.13
C THR A 25 -2.61 5.37 -13.23
N ALA A 26 -1.60 5.64 -12.39
CA ALA A 26 -1.15 4.78 -11.31
C ALA A 26 -1.66 5.33 -9.97
N LEU A 27 -2.48 4.53 -9.27
CA LEU A 27 -3.04 4.85 -7.97
C LEU A 27 -2.27 4.09 -6.90
N PHE A 28 -1.59 4.83 -6.00
CA PHE A 28 -0.77 4.28 -4.93
C PHE A 28 -1.51 4.31 -3.59
N ILE A 29 -1.52 3.18 -2.88
CA ILE A 29 -2.26 2.96 -1.65
C ILE A 29 -1.27 2.58 -0.55
N HIS A 30 -1.22 3.37 0.51
CA HIS A 30 -0.29 3.17 1.63
C HIS A 30 -0.77 2.09 2.61
N GLY A 31 0.15 1.62 3.47
CA GLY A 31 -0.12 0.69 4.56
C GLY A 31 -0.70 1.34 5.81
N VAL A 32 -0.91 0.52 6.86
CA VAL A 32 -1.43 0.99 8.16
C VAL A 32 -0.55 2.11 8.72
N LEU A 33 -1.19 3.17 9.22
CA LEU A 33 -0.56 4.32 9.89
C LEU A 33 0.49 5.04 9.04
N ASN A 34 0.33 5.03 7.72
CA ASN A 34 1.16 5.74 6.75
C ASN A 34 0.36 6.84 6.01
N ASP A 35 0.99 7.50 5.06
CA ASP A 35 0.39 8.43 4.11
C ASP A 35 1.07 8.30 2.72
N HIS A 36 0.64 9.12 1.76
CA HIS A 36 1.20 9.14 0.39
C HIS A 36 2.72 9.22 0.33
N SER A 37 3.38 9.78 1.35
CA SER A 37 4.82 10.06 1.32
C SER A 37 5.69 8.81 1.29
N VAL A 38 5.17 7.64 1.69
CA VAL A 38 5.90 6.37 1.58
C VAL A 38 6.21 5.99 0.13
N TRP A 39 5.45 6.53 -0.82
CA TRP A 39 5.58 6.31 -2.25
C TRP A 39 6.34 7.42 -2.99
N ILE A 40 6.99 8.34 -2.28
CA ILE A 40 7.53 9.57 -2.87
C ILE A 40 8.46 9.32 -4.06
N LEU A 41 9.33 8.31 -3.98
CA LEU A 41 10.31 8.02 -5.03
C LEU A 41 9.64 7.42 -6.27
N GLN A 42 8.80 6.38 -6.09
CA GLN A 42 8.12 5.68 -7.16
C GLN A 42 7.09 6.58 -7.87
N SER A 43 6.30 7.30 -7.08
CA SER A 43 5.28 8.21 -7.60
C SER A 43 5.87 9.36 -8.43
N ARG A 44 6.95 9.98 -7.94
CA ARG A 44 7.63 11.05 -8.69
C ARG A 44 8.23 10.52 -9.99
N TYR A 45 8.87 9.36 -9.94
CA TYR A 45 9.46 8.78 -11.14
C TYR A 45 8.37 8.55 -12.22
N LEU A 46 7.28 7.85 -11.88
CA LEU A 46 6.20 7.56 -12.84
C LEU A 46 5.55 8.84 -13.39
N ALA A 47 5.29 9.83 -12.53
CA ALA A 47 4.72 11.11 -12.95
C ALA A 47 5.61 11.87 -13.97
N HIS A 48 6.92 11.66 -13.93
CA HIS A 48 7.87 12.27 -14.87
C HIS A 48 8.18 11.38 -16.09
N HIS A 49 7.59 10.15 -16.14
CA HIS A 49 7.83 9.17 -17.19
C HIS A 49 6.52 8.65 -17.82
N GLY A 50 5.58 9.54 -18.07
CA GLY A 50 4.41 9.25 -18.91
C GLY A 50 3.14 8.84 -18.17
N TRP A 51 3.15 8.77 -16.83
CA TRP A 51 1.98 8.39 -16.04
C TRP A 51 1.33 9.58 -15.33
N ASN A 52 0.02 9.53 -15.14
CA ASN A 52 -0.60 10.23 -14.03
C ASN A 52 -0.36 9.43 -12.75
N VAL A 53 -0.26 10.14 -11.65
CA VAL A 53 -0.08 9.53 -10.34
C VAL A 53 -1.11 10.11 -9.37
N LEU A 54 -1.77 9.22 -8.64
CA LEU A 54 -2.58 9.55 -7.48
C LEU A 54 -2.09 8.70 -6.30
N ALA A 55 -1.14 9.21 -5.52
CA ALA A 55 -0.80 8.60 -4.24
C ALA A 55 -1.76 9.15 -3.17
N VAL A 56 -2.73 8.33 -2.78
CA VAL A 56 -3.84 8.74 -1.92
C VAL A 56 -3.44 8.74 -0.44
N ASP A 57 -3.91 9.73 0.30
CA ASP A 57 -4.08 9.60 1.74
C ASP A 57 -5.46 8.99 1.98
N LEU A 58 -5.51 7.79 2.55
CA LEU A 58 -6.78 7.13 2.88
C LEU A 58 -7.59 7.97 3.87
N PRO A 59 -8.92 7.84 3.94
CA PRO A 59 -9.75 8.61 4.86
C PRO A 59 -9.22 8.60 6.29
N GLY A 60 -9.18 9.77 6.91
CA GLY A 60 -8.64 9.97 8.26
C GLY A 60 -7.12 9.98 8.37
N HIS A 61 -6.37 9.74 7.28
CA HIS A 61 -4.90 9.77 7.25
C HIS A 61 -4.37 11.04 6.57
N GLY A 62 -3.20 11.48 7.01
CA GLY A 62 -2.45 12.56 6.38
C GLY A 62 -3.26 13.84 6.20
N ARG A 63 -3.59 14.17 4.95
CA ARG A 63 -4.34 15.36 4.54
C ARG A 63 -5.78 15.07 4.15
N SER A 64 -6.22 13.81 4.23
CA SER A 64 -7.58 13.40 3.91
C SER A 64 -8.47 13.45 5.13
N ALA A 65 -9.66 14.03 4.97
CA ALA A 65 -10.72 14.03 5.97
C ALA A 65 -11.54 12.72 5.89
N GLY A 66 -12.52 12.62 6.77
CA GLY A 66 -13.48 11.52 6.80
C GLY A 66 -13.11 10.42 7.78
N GLU A 67 -14.06 9.49 7.94
CA GLU A 67 -13.88 8.33 8.82
C GLU A 67 -12.94 7.30 8.17
N PRO A 68 -11.90 6.80 8.88
CA PRO A 68 -11.03 5.77 8.34
C PRO A 68 -11.82 4.47 8.10
N PRO A 69 -11.54 3.73 7.02
CA PRO A 69 -12.24 2.47 6.73
C PRO A 69 -12.09 1.47 7.88
N ALA A 70 -13.17 0.76 8.20
CA ALA A 70 -13.18 -0.28 9.24
C ALA A 70 -12.81 -1.66 8.68
N SER A 71 -12.80 -1.82 7.35
CA SER A 71 -12.45 -3.07 6.68
C SER A 71 -11.74 -2.79 5.35
N VAL A 72 -11.13 -3.83 4.78
CA VAL A 72 -10.51 -3.80 3.45
C VAL A 72 -11.57 -3.51 2.38
N GLU A 73 -12.77 -4.09 2.52
CA GLU A 73 -13.88 -3.92 1.59
C GLU A 73 -14.36 -2.47 1.55
N GLN A 74 -14.52 -1.82 2.72
CA GLN A 74 -14.88 -0.39 2.77
C GLN A 74 -13.80 0.50 2.13
N ALA A 75 -12.53 0.15 2.31
CA ALA A 75 -11.45 0.86 1.67
C ALA A 75 -11.43 0.65 0.13
N ALA A 76 -11.81 -0.54 -0.34
CA ALA A 76 -11.99 -0.81 -1.76
C ALA A 76 -13.17 -0.02 -2.35
N ASP A 77 -14.30 0.08 -1.64
CA ASP A 77 -15.43 0.91 -2.05
C ASP A 77 -15.03 2.40 -2.14
N PHE A 78 -14.26 2.88 -1.16
CA PHE A 78 -13.70 4.24 -1.22
C PHE A 78 -12.82 4.47 -2.45
N LEU A 79 -11.97 3.51 -2.84
CA LEU A 79 -11.14 3.63 -4.05
C LEU A 79 -12.00 3.69 -5.33
N ALA A 80 -13.09 2.93 -5.40
CA ALA A 80 -14.02 2.98 -6.51
C ALA A 80 -14.64 4.38 -6.67
N GLU A 81 -15.05 4.99 -5.56
CA GLU A 81 -15.58 6.35 -5.54
C GLU A 81 -14.51 7.41 -5.82
N LEU A 82 -13.26 7.21 -5.34
CA LEU A 82 -12.15 8.09 -5.69
C LEU A 82 -11.87 8.06 -7.20
N MET A 83 -11.84 6.88 -7.81
CA MET A 83 -11.68 6.75 -9.26
C MET A 83 -12.81 7.46 -10.02
N GLN A 84 -14.05 7.37 -9.53
CA GLN A 84 -15.18 8.09 -10.09
C GLN A 84 -15.01 9.60 -9.94
N ALA A 85 -14.67 10.09 -8.75
CA ALA A 85 -14.46 11.50 -8.47
C ALA A 85 -13.29 12.11 -9.27
N ALA A 86 -12.28 11.30 -9.59
CA ALA A 86 -11.14 11.67 -10.41
C ALA A 86 -11.41 11.55 -11.93
N GLY A 87 -12.59 11.04 -12.33
CA GLY A 87 -12.94 10.83 -13.74
C GLY A 87 -12.15 9.74 -14.43
N LEU A 88 -11.64 8.75 -13.66
CA LEU A 88 -10.83 7.66 -14.19
C LEU A 88 -11.72 6.55 -14.74
N ALA A 89 -11.58 6.25 -16.02
CA ALA A 89 -12.17 5.06 -16.62
C ALA A 89 -11.41 3.79 -16.15
N GLU A 90 -10.08 3.88 -16.09
CA GLU A 90 -9.16 2.79 -15.76
C GLU A 90 -8.00 3.31 -14.90
N ALA A 91 -7.41 2.43 -14.07
CA ALA A 91 -6.18 2.71 -13.31
C ALA A 91 -5.37 1.43 -13.03
N ALA A 92 -4.05 1.60 -12.86
CA ALA A 92 -3.21 0.60 -12.22
C ALA A 92 -3.21 0.82 -10.70
N LEU A 93 -3.45 -0.22 -9.91
CA LEU A 93 -3.43 -0.15 -8.44
C LEU A 93 -2.11 -0.67 -7.89
N ILE A 94 -1.45 0.11 -7.03
CA ILE A 94 -0.20 -0.25 -6.37
C ILE A 94 -0.39 -0.09 -4.88
N GLY A 95 -0.47 -1.21 -4.15
CA GLY A 95 -0.74 -1.20 -2.72
C GLY A 95 0.40 -1.79 -1.89
N HIS A 96 0.69 -1.19 -0.73
CA HIS A 96 1.66 -1.70 0.23
C HIS A 96 0.96 -2.21 1.49
N SER A 97 1.34 -3.40 1.97
CA SER A 97 0.84 -3.95 3.24
C SER A 97 -0.70 -3.99 3.27
N TRP A 98 -1.37 -3.33 4.21
CA TRP A 98 -2.82 -3.14 4.20
C TRP A 98 -3.33 -2.62 2.84
N GLY A 99 -2.62 -1.65 2.25
CA GLY A 99 -2.93 -1.13 0.91
C GLY A 99 -2.87 -2.20 -0.18
N SER A 100 -2.09 -3.27 -0.02
CA SER A 100 -2.05 -4.38 -0.97
C SER A 100 -3.33 -5.22 -0.94
N LEU A 101 -3.91 -5.43 0.26
CA LEU A 101 -5.21 -6.09 0.40
C LEU A 101 -6.33 -5.23 -0.21
N ILE A 102 -6.25 -3.91 0.02
CA ILE A 102 -7.21 -2.95 -0.57
C ILE A 102 -7.11 -2.95 -2.10
N ALA A 103 -5.88 -2.95 -2.64
CA ALA A 103 -5.66 -3.03 -4.09
C ALA A 103 -6.22 -4.33 -4.69
N LEU A 104 -5.99 -5.46 -4.02
CA LEU A 104 -6.51 -6.76 -4.41
C LEU A 104 -8.05 -6.79 -4.42
N GLU A 105 -8.67 -6.37 -3.32
CA GLU A 105 -10.14 -6.34 -3.19
C GLU A 105 -10.78 -5.35 -4.17
N ALA A 106 -10.19 -4.16 -4.36
CA ALA A 106 -10.69 -3.19 -5.33
C ALA A 106 -10.56 -3.73 -6.77
N ALA A 107 -9.44 -4.38 -7.10
CA ALA A 107 -9.23 -4.94 -8.43
C ALA A 107 -10.23 -6.06 -8.75
N SER A 108 -10.55 -6.92 -7.77
CA SER A 108 -11.55 -7.98 -7.96
C SER A 108 -12.95 -7.44 -8.24
N ARG A 109 -13.32 -6.31 -7.62
CA ARG A 109 -14.64 -5.67 -7.80
C ARG A 109 -14.73 -4.81 -9.05
N LEU A 110 -13.68 -4.07 -9.37
CA LEU A 110 -13.64 -3.11 -10.46
C LEU A 110 -13.28 -3.74 -11.81
N LYS A 111 -12.70 -4.94 -11.81
CA LYS A 111 -12.43 -5.78 -13.00
C LYS A 111 -11.75 -5.01 -14.13
N ASP A 112 -12.42 -4.86 -15.26
CA ASP A 112 -11.89 -4.22 -16.48
C ASP A 112 -11.55 -2.73 -16.30
N ARG A 113 -11.87 -2.14 -15.15
CA ARG A 113 -11.41 -0.79 -14.78
C ARG A 113 -10.03 -0.78 -14.16
N ILE A 114 -9.44 -1.96 -13.92
CA ILE A 114 -8.09 -2.07 -13.37
C ILE A 114 -7.18 -2.72 -14.40
N SER A 115 -6.21 -1.95 -14.90
CA SER A 115 -5.24 -2.42 -15.88
C SER A 115 -4.20 -3.36 -15.26
N HIS A 116 -3.75 -3.08 -14.04
CA HIS A 116 -2.69 -3.81 -13.35
C HIS A 116 -2.91 -3.74 -11.84
N ALA A 117 -2.53 -4.79 -11.11
CA ALA A 117 -2.50 -4.79 -9.65
C ALA A 117 -1.12 -5.20 -9.11
N ALA A 118 -0.44 -4.30 -8.40
CA ALA A 118 0.84 -4.57 -7.75
C ALA A 118 0.66 -4.63 -6.23
N LEU A 119 1.02 -5.77 -5.64
CA LEU A 119 0.90 -6.08 -4.22
C LEU A 119 2.31 -6.09 -3.61
N VAL A 120 2.64 -5.06 -2.86
CA VAL A 120 3.96 -4.84 -2.25
C VAL A 120 3.87 -5.16 -0.76
N GLY A 121 4.74 -6.02 -0.25
CA GLY A 121 4.73 -6.43 1.16
C GLY A 121 3.38 -7.03 1.57
N THR A 122 2.88 -8.00 0.82
CA THR A 122 1.55 -8.59 1.03
C THR A 122 1.61 -9.96 1.73
N ALA A 123 0.52 -10.31 2.39
CA ALA A 123 0.28 -11.63 2.97
C ALA A 123 -1.21 -11.99 2.92
N PHE A 124 -1.52 -13.28 2.89
CA PHE A 124 -2.88 -13.74 3.09
C PHE A 124 -2.91 -15.15 3.72
N PRO A 125 -3.68 -15.34 4.83
CA PRO A 125 -4.33 -14.27 5.62
C PRO A 125 -3.28 -13.33 6.26
N MET A 126 -3.60 -12.03 6.35
CA MET A 126 -2.72 -11.04 6.98
C MET A 126 -3.04 -10.95 8.48
N ARG A 127 -2.65 -11.97 9.23
CA ARG A 127 -2.93 -12.07 10.66
C ARG A 127 -2.06 -11.12 11.47
N VAL A 128 -2.67 -10.45 12.44
CA VAL A 128 -2.00 -9.55 13.37
C VAL A 128 -1.95 -10.23 14.75
N SER A 129 -0.77 -10.28 15.38
CA SER A 129 -0.64 -10.92 16.68
C SER A 129 -1.49 -10.21 17.74
N ALA A 130 -2.03 -11.00 18.70
CA ALA A 130 -2.82 -10.44 19.79
C ALA A 130 -2.05 -9.39 20.60
N ALA A 131 -0.73 -9.58 20.78
CA ALA A 131 0.12 -8.62 21.47
C ALA A 131 0.23 -7.28 20.71
N LEU A 132 0.28 -7.32 19.35
CA LEU A 132 0.34 -6.10 18.56
C LEU A 132 -1.03 -5.40 18.50
N LEU A 133 -2.13 -6.15 18.42
CA LEU A 133 -3.49 -5.60 18.51
C LEU A 133 -3.74 -4.92 19.85
N ASP A 134 -3.37 -5.57 20.95
CA ASP A 134 -3.49 -4.99 22.29
C ASP A 134 -2.64 -3.73 22.45
N ALA A 135 -1.36 -3.79 22.04
CA ALA A 135 -0.50 -2.61 22.07
C ALA A 135 -1.03 -1.47 21.18
N ALA A 136 -1.56 -1.78 20.00
CA ALA A 136 -2.16 -0.78 19.12
C ALA A 136 -3.38 -0.10 19.75
N GLN A 137 -4.17 -0.83 20.53
CA GLN A 137 -5.35 -0.30 21.22
C GLN A 137 -4.96 0.53 22.46
N ASN A 138 -4.05 0.02 23.29
CA ASN A 138 -3.82 0.53 24.64
C ASN A 138 -2.51 1.32 24.79
N GLU A 139 -1.50 1.00 24.00
CA GLU A 139 -0.15 1.57 24.06
C GLU A 139 0.39 1.90 22.66
N PRO A 140 -0.26 2.83 21.90
CA PRO A 140 0.03 3.00 20.46
C PRO A 140 1.49 3.40 20.16
N LEU A 141 2.19 4.06 21.07
CA LEU A 141 3.61 4.36 20.89
C LEU A 141 4.49 3.11 21.00
N LYS A 142 4.13 2.16 21.86
CA LYS A 142 4.79 0.85 21.95
C LYS A 142 4.52 0.03 20.67
N ALA A 143 3.28 0.02 20.20
CA ALA A 143 2.95 -0.63 18.94
C ALA A 143 3.75 -0.05 17.75
N ILE A 144 3.92 1.28 17.67
CA ILE A 144 4.78 1.92 16.67
C ILE A 144 6.23 1.41 16.77
N ALA A 145 6.77 1.27 17.97
CA ALA A 145 8.12 0.73 18.16
C ALA A 145 8.20 -0.73 17.68
N MET A 146 7.22 -1.57 18.03
CA MET A 146 7.13 -2.98 17.59
C MET A 146 7.07 -3.05 16.05
N ILE A 147 6.21 -2.26 15.40
CA ILE A 147 6.11 -2.24 13.93
C ILE A 147 7.47 -1.93 13.32
N ASN A 148 8.13 -0.87 13.76
CA ASN A 148 9.40 -0.46 13.18
C ASN A 148 10.51 -1.48 13.42
N GLN A 149 10.50 -2.18 14.55
CA GLN A 149 11.44 -3.27 14.85
C GLN A 149 11.25 -4.46 13.90
N PHE A 150 10.01 -4.86 13.61
CA PHE A 150 9.73 -6.03 12.77
C PHE A 150 9.63 -5.70 11.27
N SER A 151 9.43 -4.43 10.91
CA SER A 151 9.32 -4.00 9.51
C SER A 151 10.66 -3.86 8.81
N ARG A 152 11.76 -3.71 9.54
CA ARG A 152 13.06 -3.45 8.94
C ARG A 152 13.94 -4.67 8.93
N SER A 153 14.77 -4.78 7.89
CA SER A 153 15.86 -5.73 7.88
C SER A 153 16.85 -5.35 8.99
N THR A 154 17.18 -6.33 9.85
CA THR A 154 18.26 -6.17 10.85
C THR A 154 19.65 -6.26 10.22
N LEU A 155 19.74 -6.74 8.99
CA LEU A 155 20.94 -6.67 8.16
C LEU A 155 21.09 -5.24 7.66
N ALA A 156 22.31 -4.78 7.48
CA ALA A 156 22.60 -3.41 7.07
C ALA A 156 21.71 -2.96 5.90
N PRO A 157 20.99 -1.84 6.03
CA PRO A 157 20.17 -1.33 4.92
C PRO A 157 21.05 -1.09 3.70
N PRO A 158 20.50 -1.24 2.46
CA PRO A 158 21.24 -0.97 1.26
C PRO A 158 21.85 0.44 1.27
N PRO A 159 23.10 0.62 0.84
CA PRO A 159 23.78 1.93 0.85
C PRO A 159 23.02 3.02 0.07
N SER A 160 22.20 2.65 -0.89
CA SER A 160 21.33 3.56 -1.68
C SER A 160 20.24 4.25 -0.86
N VAL A 161 19.90 3.71 0.32
CA VAL A 161 18.86 4.23 1.21
C VAL A 161 19.43 5.17 2.26
N LEU A 162 20.74 5.07 2.53
CA LEU A 162 21.38 5.74 3.65
C LEU A 162 22.45 6.72 3.17
N GLY A 163 22.11 8.00 3.14
CA GLY A 163 23.14 9.02 3.24
C GLY A 163 23.80 8.97 4.64
N PRO A 164 25.04 9.46 4.79
CA PRO A 164 25.70 9.57 6.09
C PRO A 164 24.81 10.30 7.11
N GLY A 165 24.59 9.69 8.29
CA GLY A 165 23.76 10.26 9.35
C GLY A 165 22.25 10.06 9.17
N THR A 166 21.78 9.35 8.17
CA THR A 166 20.35 9.02 8.00
C THR A 166 19.94 7.90 8.94
N TRP A 167 18.95 8.17 9.78
CA TRP A 167 18.30 7.15 10.59
C TRP A 167 16.93 6.77 9.99
N VAL A 168 16.89 5.68 9.24
CA VAL A 168 15.71 5.23 8.48
C VAL A 168 14.54 4.91 9.42
N ASP A 169 14.79 4.24 10.54
CA ASP A 169 13.75 3.95 11.54
C ASP A 169 13.16 5.23 12.12
N GLY A 170 13.99 6.24 12.36
CA GLY A 170 13.55 7.54 12.86
C GLY A 170 12.56 8.23 11.93
N ALA A 171 12.77 8.17 10.63
CA ALA A 171 11.85 8.72 9.64
C ALA A 171 10.49 8.01 9.68
N SER A 172 10.50 6.68 9.74
CA SER A 172 9.28 5.86 9.83
C SER A 172 8.53 6.11 11.13
N ILE A 173 9.24 6.11 12.29
CA ILE A 173 8.66 6.41 13.59
C ILE A 173 8.04 7.82 13.61
N ALA A 174 8.74 8.81 13.03
CA ALA A 174 8.24 10.19 12.96
C ALA A 174 6.97 10.29 12.10
N LEU A 175 6.93 9.58 10.96
CA LEU A 175 5.74 9.49 10.11
C LEU A 175 4.58 8.87 10.88
N ASN A 176 4.76 7.69 11.47
CA ASN A 176 3.70 6.99 12.22
C ASN A 176 3.16 7.85 13.38
N LYS A 177 4.04 8.51 14.15
CA LYS A 177 3.63 9.42 15.22
C LYS A 177 2.85 10.62 14.70
N ARG A 178 3.25 11.18 13.55
CA ARG A 178 2.55 12.32 12.93
C ARG A 178 1.15 11.92 12.48
N ILE A 179 1.00 10.76 11.84
CA ILE A 179 -0.29 10.26 11.37
C ILE A 179 -1.20 9.95 12.56
N LEU A 180 -0.68 9.29 13.59
CA LEU A 180 -1.42 9.01 14.82
C LEU A 180 -1.92 10.30 15.50
N ALA A 181 -1.06 11.30 15.63
CA ALA A 181 -1.40 12.57 16.26
C ALA A 181 -2.37 13.43 15.41
N GLY A 182 -2.39 13.21 14.10
CA GLY A 182 -3.25 13.92 13.14
C GLY A 182 -4.73 13.58 13.27
N ASN A 183 -5.05 12.40 13.79
CA ASN A 183 -6.43 11.97 14.01
C ASN A 183 -6.69 11.67 15.48
N ARG A 184 -7.45 12.55 16.15
CA ARG A 184 -7.79 12.42 17.57
C ARG A 184 -9.12 11.69 17.81
N GLN A 185 -9.89 11.46 16.75
CA GLN A 185 -11.22 10.85 16.84
C GLN A 185 -11.14 9.32 16.74
N PHE A 186 -10.24 8.82 15.91
CA PHE A 186 -10.11 7.40 15.63
C PHE A 186 -8.70 6.91 15.91
N ASN A 187 -8.58 5.71 16.47
CA ASN A 187 -7.31 5.00 16.58
C ASN A 187 -6.99 4.33 15.23
N LEU A 188 -6.30 5.07 14.35
CA LEU A 188 -5.95 4.63 12.99
C LEU A 188 -5.13 3.34 12.99
N LEU A 189 -4.25 3.18 13.98
CA LEU A 189 -3.34 2.04 14.08
C LEU A 189 -4.12 0.75 14.38
N HIS A 190 -4.92 0.76 15.43
CA HIS A 190 -5.72 -0.40 15.81
C HIS A 190 -6.75 -0.74 14.74
N ARG A 191 -7.45 0.28 14.20
CA ARG A 191 -8.49 0.10 13.17
C ARG A 191 -7.92 -0.55 11.90
N GLY A 192 -6.77 -0.08 11.41
CA GLY A 192 -6.11 -0.66 10.25
C GLY A 192 -5.64 -2.10 10.49
N PHE A 193 -5.09 -2.42 11.65
CA PHE A 193 -4.70 -3.78 11.99
C PHE A 193 -5.88 -4.73 12.12
N VAL A 194 -7.00 -4.29 12.71
CA VAL A 194 -8.23 -5.08 12.75
C VAL A 194 -8.76 -5.35 11.34
N ALA A 195 -8.69 -4.36 10.45
CA ALA A 195 -9.08 -4.55 9.05
C ALA A 195 -8.21 -5.59 8.34
N CYS A 196 -6.89 -5.58 8.56
CA CYS A 196 -5.98 -6.61 8.03
C CYS A 196 -6.31 -8.00 8.58
N ASP A 197 -6.44 -8.12 9.92
CA ASP A 197 -6.62 -9.40 10.60
C ASP A 197 -7.93 -10.10 10.24
N ARG A 198 -8.98 -9.33 9.98
CA ARG A 198 -10.33 -9.82 9.66
C ARG A 198 -10.57 -10.10 8.20
N TYR A 199 -9.73 -9.58 7.31
CA TYR A 199 -9.93 -9.81 5.87
C TYR A 199 -9.75 -11.27 5.51
N ASP A 200 -10.79 -11.88 4.93
CA ASP A 200 -10.85 -13.31 4.61
C ASP A 200 -11.15 -13.60 3.13
N ARG A 201 -11.31 -12.57 2.29
CA ARG A 201 -11.68 -12.72 0.89
C ARG A 201 -10.49 -12.88 -0.09
N GLY A 202 -9.24 -12.83 0.37
CA GLY A 202 -8.07 -12.73 -0.51
C GLY A 202 -8.03 -13.79 -1.63
N LEU A 203 -8.31 -15.07 -1.35
CA LEU A 203 -8.35 -16.11 -2.39
C LEU A 203 -9.55 -15.93 -3.35
N ALA A 204 -10.72 -15.57 -2.81
CA ALA A 204 -11.88 -15.27 -3.65
C ALA A 204 -11.63 -14.04 -4.54
N ALA A 205 -10.97 -13.00 -4.01
CA ALA A 205 -10.59 -11.84 -4.79
C ALA A 205 -9.63 -12.20 -5.94
N ILE A 206 -8.66 -13.09 -5.71
CA ILE A 206 -7.81 -13.65 -6.79
C ILE A 206 -8.65 -14.35 -7.85
N GLU A 207 -9.69 -15.08 -7.46
CA GLU A 207 -10.58 -15.75 -8.41
C GLU A 207 -11.38 -14.80 -9.30
N GLU A 208 -11.69 -13.63 -8.80
CA GLU A 208 -12.49 -12.63 -9.50
C GLU A 208 -11.65 -11.66 -10.36
N LEU A 209 -10.33 -11.65 -10.20
CA LEU A 209 -9.41 -10.76 -10.92
C LEU A 209 -9.35 -11.03 -12.42
N THR A 210 -9.26 -9.95 -13.20
CA THR A 210 -9.09 -9.98 -14.66
C THR A 210 -7.75 -9.39 -15.12
N CYS A 211 -7.08 -8.60 -14.27
CA CYS A 211 -5.84 -7.91 -14.62
C CYS A 211 -4.57 -8.70 -14.26
N PRO A 212 -3.41 -8.38 -14.88
CA PRO A 212 -2.11 -8.88 -14.46
C PRO A 212 -1.77 -8.54 -13.02
N LEU A 213 -0.97 -9.40 -12.37
CA LEU A 213 -0.53 -9.29 -10.98
C LEU A 213 0.99 -9.19 -10.87
N LEU A 214 1.46 -8.26 -10.02
CA LEU A 214 2.84 -8.22 -9.54
C LEU A 214 2.85 -8.38 -8.02
N PHE A 215 3.72 -9.26 -7.53
CA PHE A 215 4.09 -9.35 -6.13
C PHE A 215 5.52 -8.82 -5.95
N VAL A 216 5.72 -7.83 -5.07
CA VAL A 216 7.04 -7.38 -4.63
C VAL A 216 7.15 -7.71 -3.15
N LEU A 217 8.08 -8.61 -2.81
CA LEU A 217 8.15 -9.24 -1.49
C LEU A 217 9.54 -9.11 -0.87
N GLY A 218 9.60 -8.69 0.38
CA GLY A 218 10.84 -8.62 1.16
C GLY A 218 11.32 -10.02 1.61
N GLN A 219 12.58 -10.35 1.34
CA GLN A 219 13.15 -11.66 1.71
C GLN A 219 13.27 -11.85 3.23
N VAL A 220 13.44 -10.74 3.96
CA VAL A 220 13.59 -10.74 5.42
C VAL A 220 12.46 -9.95 6.12
N ASP A 221 11.35 -9.79 5.44
CA ASP A 221 10.12 -9.20 5.98
C ASP A 221 9.55 -10.09 7.08
N GLN A 222 9.42 -9.53 8.30
CA GLN A 222 8.85 -10.22 9.46
C GLN A 222 7.38 -9.85 9.70
N MET A 223 6.87 -8.78 9.05
CA MET A 223 5.47 -8.37 9.15
C MET A 223 4.59 -9.20 8.20
N THR A 224 5.03 -9.34 6.94
CA THR A 224 4.37 -10.13 5.90
C THR A 224 5.39 -11.06 5.24
N PRO A 225 5.81 -12.13 5.92
CA PRO A 225 6.85 -13.03 5.40
C PRO A 225 6.50 -13.55 4.01
N LEU A 226 7.49 -13.61 3.11
CA LEU A 226 7.34 -14.04 1.72
C LEU A 226 6.47 -15.29 1.54
N LYS A 227 6.62 -16.26 2.45
CA LYS A 227 5.80 -17.49 2.44
C LYS A 227 4.30 -17.23 2.65
N ALA A 228 3.93 -16.13 3.29
CA ALA A 228 2.52 -15.81 3.54
C ALA A 228 1.79 -15.27 2.30
N ALA A 229 2.49 -14.89 1.23
CA ALA A 229 1.90 -14.54 -0.07
C ALA A 229 1.72 -15.77 -0.99
N GLN A 230 2.30 -16.92 -0.63
CA GLN A 230 2.39 -18.08 -1.52
C GLN A 230 1.01 -18.57 -1.97
N GLY A 231 0.02 -18.62 -1.06
CA GLY A 231 -1.34 -19.06 -1.40
C GLY A 231 -2.01 -18.18 -2.47
N LEU A 232 -1.82 -16.86 -2.41
CA LEU A 232 -2.32 -15.93 -3.45
C LEU A 232 -1.62 -16.17 -4.79
N ILE A 233 -0.30 -16.36 -4.77
CA ILE A 233 0.52 -16.57 -5.98
C ILE A 233 0.12 -17.89 -6.65
N GLU A 234 0.00 -18.97 -5.89
CA GLU A 234 -0.38 -20.29 -6.41
C GLU A 234 -1.79 -20.27 -7.00
N GLN A 235 -2.75 -19.66 -6.29
CA GLN A 235 -4.13 -19.54 -6.78
C GLN A 235 -4.19 -18.74 -8.10
N ALA A 236 -3.49 -17.60 -8.18
CA ALA A 236 -3.46 -16.79 -9.39
C ALA A 236 -2.84 -17.54 -10.58
N ARG A 237 -1.73 -18.26 -10.36
CA ARG A 237 -1.08 -19.07 -11.38
C ARG A 237 -1.95 -20.25 -11.83
N ALA A 238 -2.63 -20.92 -10.90
CA ALA A 238 -3.54 -22.02 -11.21
C ALA A 238 -4.70 -21.59 -12.12
N ARG A 239 -5.10 -20.33 -12.05
CA ARG A 239 -6.11 -19.73 -12.93
C ARG A 239 -5.56 -19.28 -14.29
N GLY A 240 -4.26 -19.41 -14.53
CA GLY A 240 -3.61 -18.95 -15.76
C GLY A 240 -3.46 -17.42 -15.84
N GLN A 241 -3.53 -16.71 -14.72
CA GLN A 241 -3.31 -15.27 -14.70
C GLN A 241 -1.83 -14.94 -14.97
N SER A 242 -1.59 -13.77 -15.56
CA SER A 242 -0.25 -13.21 -15.68
C SER A 242 0.25 -12.78 -14.30
N VAL A 243 1.23 -13.51 -13.75
CA VAL A 243 1.76 -13.29 -12.40
C VAL A 243 3.26 -13.09 -12.45
N GLN A 244 3.72 -11.93 -12.03
CA GLN A 244 5.13 -11.63 -11.79
C GLN A 244 5.41 -11.64 -10.29
N VAL A 245 6.54 -12.20 -9.87
CA VAL A 245 7.00 -12.21 -8.47
C VAL A 245 8.43 -11.72 -8.43
N VAL A 246 8.65 -10.64 -7.71
CA VAL A 246 9.97 -10.06 -7.47
C VAL A 246 10.24 -10.09 -5.97
N SER A 247 11.31 -10.76 -5.56
CA SER A 247 11.78 -10.74 -4.18
C SER A 247 13.00 -9.86 -4.04
N VAL A 248 13.02 -9.01 -3.01
CA VAL A 248 14.09 -8.06 -2.72
C VAL A 248 14.72 -8.36 -1.36
N PRO A 249 16.04 -8.18 -1.16
CA PRO A 249 16.74 -8.59 0.06
C PRO A 249 16.57 -7.57 1.21
N VAL A 250 15.33 -7.19 1.50
CA VAL A 250 14.96 -6.17 2.49
C VAL A 250 13.78 -6.61 3.34
N GLY A 251 13.38 -5.78 4.32
CA GLY A 251 12.22 -6.00 5.18
C GLY A 251 10.91 -5.58 4.51
N HIS A 252 9.99 -5.04 5.33
CA HIS A 252 8.59 -4.74 4.95
C HIS A 252 8.40 -3.42 4.19
N HIS A 253 9.39 -2.53 4.23
CA HIS A 253 9.27 -1.24 3.52
C HIS A 253 10.07 -1.25 2.21
N GLU A 254 9.72 -2.17 1.30
CA GLU A 254 10.43 -2.40 0.04
C GLU A 254 10.61 -1.11 -0.76
N MET A 255 9.60 -0.22 -0.78
CA MET A 255 9.66 1.06 -1.48
C MET A 255 10.69 2.04 -0.90
N ALA A 256 11.10 1.85 0.37
CA ALA A 256 12.06 2.71 1.06
C ALA A 256 13.41 2.02 1.27
N GLU A 257 13.41 0.71 1.53
CA GLU A 257 14.64 -0.08 1.77
C GLU A 257 15.33 -0.52 0.47
N ALA A 258 14.55 -0.76 -0.60
CA ALA A 258 15.03 -1.11 -1.94
C ALA A 258 14.33 -0.25 -3.01
N PRO A 259 14.46 1.07 -2.98
CA PRO A 259 13.68 1.98 -3.84
C PRO A 259 13.91 1.73 -5.33
N GLU A 260 15.14 1.44 -5.73
CA GLU A 260 15.51 1.18 -7.13
C GLU A 260 14.95 -0.14 -7.63
N ALA A 261 15.08 -1.22 -6.83
CA ALA A 261 14.58 -2.55 -7.20
C ALA A 261 13.05 -2.56 -7.25
N THR A 262 12.39 -1.91 -6.27
CA THR A 262 10.93 -1.75 -6.25
C THR A 262 10.45 -0.94 -7.46
N LEU A 263 11.14 0.16 -7.78
CA LEU A 263 10.81 0.96 -8.96
C LEU A 263 11.02 0.18 -10.26
N ALA A 264 12.11 -0.57 -10.38
CA ALA A 264 12.38 -1.39 -11.57
C ALA A 264 11.30 -2.44 -11.79
N ALA A 265 10.85 -3.12 -10.71
CA ALA A 265 9.76 -4.08 -10.77
C ALA A 265 8.44 -3.43 -11.24
N LEU A 266 8.06 -2.29 -10.65
CA LEU A 266 6.86 -1.55 -11.03
C LEU A 266 6.92 -1.08 -12.49
N ARG A 267 8.05 -0.52 -12.93
CA ARG A 267 8.23 -0.06 -14.33
C ARG A 267 8.08 -1.21 -15.33
N GLY A 268 8.78 -2.32 -15.08
CA GLY A 268 8.70 -3.49 -15.95
C GLY A 268 7.29 -4.02 -16.08
N PHE A 269 6.59 -4.09 -14.96
CA PHE A 269 5.21 -4.57 -14.89
C PHE A 269 4.20 -3.64 -15.56
N LEU A 270 4.29 -2.34 -15.35
CA LEU A 270 3.38 -1.35 -15.93
C LEU A 270 3.61 -1.09 -17.42
N SER A 271 4.65 -1.67 -18.00
CA SER A 271 4.95 -1.60 -19.45
C SER A 271 4.40 -2.79 -20.23
N THR A 272 3.78 -3.76 -19.56
CA THR A 272 3.17 -4.96 -20.18
C THR A 272 1.71 -4.73 -20.51
#